data_466fbcdd8e8ec9ed216581a4c28ae025
#
_entry.id   466fbcdd8e8ec9ed216581a4c28ae025
#
_cell.length_a   1.000
_cell.length_b   1.000
_cell.length_c   1.000
_cell.angle_alpha   90.00
_cell.angle_beta   90.00
_cell.angle_gamma   90.00
#
_symmetry.space_group_name_H-M   'P 1'
#
loop_
_entity.id
_entity.type
_entity.pdbx_description
1 polymer ?
#
loop_
_entity_poly.entity_id
_entity_poly.type
_entity_poly.pdbx_seq_one_letter_code
_entity_poly.pdbx_strand_id
1 'polypeptide(L)'
;MRNIILIVFGAALALGMMAGCSVADMPQPNSTAPAQSAHIPADEGDSEPLSFLGQGAPLGDGDENGYYYMSQRADGSFNIRYVDYASRSEVVLCNRPECTHRDESCTAWRPYGGSEAGAIPIGDALYTIFYGSAQEGDFARYGDLAKMRIEKSEKDGSGTKRLMALEPHQTLEGGIAADGNTLYMTVQTVEQTEQDEEIRVTREIYAVNLQDGTVQKSEAMQQADLHIVGAAGRSLLLLSYDVGQTLSEASAQYMVYDVGTGESKPLAFEGTIGAGAVCVQSELCWLDKEQNKLIKLDFLKRTSISLPLNAEIGGFEQVRLSEPLQAYANVYFYGTDGTETRALLSLESGELFPLTLEMDAPDDVPNKAIKIFAQADENTFLTAQGLSYSEVNLSAGTDEERFMPSTQYTFAMLPVQSCLENKAEFQTIRRIS
;
A
#
# COMPACT_ATOMS: atom_id res chain seq x y z
N MET A 1 -3.49 -20.46 33.56
CA MET A 1 -3.15 -19.27 32.76
C MET A 1 -3.06 -19.72 31.32
N ARG A 2 -4.06 -19.43 30.53
CA ARG A 2 -4.18 -19.90 29.14
C ARG A 2 -3.77 -18.71 28.23
N ASN A 3 -2.66 -18.86 27.55
CA ASN A 3 -2.20 -17.89 26.56
C ASN A 3 -3.19 -17.90 25.38
N ILE A 4 -3.92 -16.80 25.22
CA ILE A 4 -4.67 -16.52 23.99
C ILE A 4 -3.74 -15.72 23.11
N ILE A 5 -3.22 -16.36 22.06
CA ILE A 5 -2.46 -15.69 21.00
C ILE A 5 -3.48 -15.04 20.10
N LEU A 6 -3.56 -13.71 20.17
CA LEU A 6 -4.32 -12.91 19.22
C LEU A 6 -3.41 -12.69 17.99
N ILE A 7 -3.66 -13.42 16.92
CA ILE A 7 -3.02 -13.20 15.63
C ILE A 7 -3.88 -12.16 14.89
N VAL A 8 -3.43 -10.92 14.87
CA VAL A 8 -3.99 -9.89 13.98
C VAL A 8 -3.27 -10.02 12.64
N PHE A 9 -3.95 -10.59 11.66
CA PHE A 9 -3.46 -10.69 10.29
C PHE A 9 -3.59 -9.33 9.60
N GLY A 10 -2.47 -8.74 9.25
CA GLY A 10 -2.42 -7.78 8.15
C GLY A 10 -2.79 -8.52 6.87
N ALA A 11 -3.75 -7.99 6.12
CA ALA A 11 -4.34 -8.64 4.97
C ALA A 11 -3.37 -8.76 3.79
N ALA A 12 -2.52 -9.80 3.81
CA ALA A 12 -2.06 -10.43 2.60
C ALA A 12 -3.09 -11.54 2.30
N LEU A 13 -3.90 -11.36 1.26
CA LEU A 13 -4.87 -12.35 0.81
C LEU A 13 -4.15 -13.64 0.39
N ALA A 14 -4.11 -14.63 1.30
CA ALA A 14 -3.92 -16.02 0.96
C ALA A 14 -5.20 -16.76 1.37
N LEU A 15 -6.00 -17.19 0.39
CA LEU A 15 -7.13 -18.07 0.61
C LEU A 15 -6.63 -19.42 1.15
N GLY A 16 -7.05 -19.75 2.38
CA GLY A 16 -6.92 -21.09 2.94
C GLY A 16 -8.15 -21.42 3.77
N MET A 17 -8.89 -22.42 3.35
CA MET A 17 -10.11 -22.92 4.00
C MET A 17 -9.86 -23.34 5.45
N MET A 18 -10.77 -22.97 6.36
CA MET A 18 -11.09 -23.78 7.54
C MET A 18 -12.50 -23.51 8.07
N ALA A 19 -13.10 -24.56 8.57
CA ALA A 19 -14.50 -24.73 8.95
C ALA A 19 -14.90 -24.07 10.26
N GLY A 20 -16.12 -23.61 10.28
CA GLY A 20 -17.16 -23.49 11.27
C GLY A 20 -16.90 -23.30 12.76
N CYS A 21 -17.48 -22.21 13.30
CA CYS A 21 -18.07 -22.18 14.63
C CYS A 21 -19.24 -21.19 14.64
N SER A 22 -20.38 -21.65 15.12
CA SER A 22 -21.62 -20.92 15.28
C SER A 22 -21.53 -19.87 16.40
N VAL A 23 -22.01 -18.67 16.13
CA VAL A 23 -22.19 -17.60 17.14
C VAL A 23 -23.68 -17.29 17.29
N ALA A 24 -24.10 -17.19 18.55
CA ALA A 24 -25.46 -16.97 18.98
C ALA A 24 -25.90 -15.51 18.87
N ASP A 25 -27.22 -15.32 18.73
CA ASP A 25 -27.97 -14.06 18.63
C ASP A 25 -27.51 -12.96 19.59
N MET A 26 -27.25 -11.77 19.07
CA MET A 26 -27.11 -10.54 19.87
C MET A 26 -28.21 -9.52 19.56
N PRO A 27 -28.72 -8.80 20.58
CA PRO A 27 -29.78 -7.82 20.42
C PRO A 27 -29.27 -6.48 19.87
N GLN A 28 -30.07 -5.83 19.03
CA GLN A 28 -29.80 -4.51 18.46
C GLN A 28 -29.84 -3.40 19.53
N PRO A 29 -28.90 -2.46 19.55
CA PRO A 29 -28.96 -1.27 20.38
C PRO A 29 -29.81 -0.15 19.77
N ASN A 30 -30.57 0.51 20.61
CA ASN A 30 -31.44 1.63 20.31
C ASN A 30 -30.69 2.89 19.87
N SER A 31 -31.22 3.53 18.83
CA SER A 31 -30.87 4.85 18.32
C SER A 31 -30.87 5.94 19.41
N THR A 32 -29.75 6.60 19.59
CA THR A 32 -29.64 7.90 20.28
C THR A 32 -29.00 8.95 19.37
N ALA A 33 -29.47 10.19 19.55
CA ALA A 33 -29.30 11.40 18.75
C ALA A 33 -27.92 11.69 18.14
N PRO A 34 -27.87 12.50 17.04
CA PRO A 34 -26.63 12.76 16.30
C PRO A 34 -25.63 13.58 17.14
N ALA A 35 -24.45 13.04 17.34
CA ALA A 35 -23.30 13.77 17.84
C ALA A 35 -22.84 14.79 16.78
N GLN A 36 -22.40 15.96 17.21
CA GLN A 36 -21.85 16.99 16.32
C GLN A 36 -20.56 16.47 15.70
N SER A 37 -20.52 16.46 14.38
CA SER A 37 -19.38 16.06 13.54
C SER A 37 -18.13 16.86 13.90
N ALA A 38 -17.05 16.17 14.26
CA ALA A 38 -15.73 16.76 14.37
C ALA A 38 -15.24 17.03 12.94
N HIS A 39 -15.34 18.27 12.53
CA HIS A 39 -14.93 18.76 11.23
C HIS A 39 -13.38 18.81 11.19
N ILE A 40 -12.75 18.16 10.23
CA ILE A 40 -11.35 18.38 9.89
C ILE A 40 -11.34 19.72 9.11
N PRO A 41 -10.83 20.83 9.67
CA PRO A 41 -10.79 22.09 8.93
C PRO A 41 -9.83 21.92 7.76
N ALA A 42 -10.34 21.94 6.54
CA ALA A 42 -9.49 22.11 5.37
C ALA A 42 -8.92 23.53 5.41
N ASP A 43 -7.61 23.62 5.28
CA ASP A 43 -6.97 24.89 5.00
C ASP A 43 -7.53 25.40 3.65
N GLU A 44 -8.23 26.54 3.64
CA GLU A 44 -8.80 27.13 2.41
C GLU A 44 -7.72 27.77 1.50
N GLY A 45 -6.43 27.57 1.83
CA GLY A 45 -5.30 27.91 0.99
C GLY A 45 -5.19 26.99 -0.22
N ASP A 46 -4.47 27.39 -1.25
CA ASP A 46 -4.16 26.65 -2.50
C ASP A 46 -3.52 25.28 -2.24
N SER A 47 -4.26 24.33 -1.62
CA SER A 47 -3.81 22.95 -1.46
C SER A 47 -3.86 22.24 -2.81
N GLU A 48 -2.80 21.51 -3.13
CA GLU A 48 -2.77 20.63 -4.28
C GLU A 48 -3.91 19.59 -4.17
N PRO A 49 -4.46 19.11 -5.30
CA PRO A 49 -5.47 18.06 -5.25
C PRO A 49 -4.91 16.80 -4.60
N LEU A 50 -5.77 16.11 -3.84
CA LEU A 50 -5.41 14.83 -3.23
C LEU A 50 -4.90 13.83 -4.26
N SER A 51 -3.80 13.17 -3.93
CA SER A 51 -3.23 12.04 -4.67
C SER A 51 -3.21 10.79 -3.81
N PHE A 52 -3.58 9.66 -4.40
CA PHE A 52 -3.47 8.35 -3.75
C PHE A 52 -2.05 7.83 -3.91
N LEU A 53 -1.40 7.48 -2.81
CA LEU A 53 0.00 7.07 -2.76
C LEU A 53 0.21 5.55 -2.73
N GLY A 54 -0.86 4.78 -2.70
CA GLY A 54 -0.83 3.32 -2.82
C GLY A 54 -1.62 2.58 -1.75
N GLN A 55 -1.89 1.31 -2.03
CA GLN A 55 -2.52 0.36 -1.10
C GLN A 55 -1.45 -0.48 -0.40
N GLY A 56 -1.50 -0.51 0.92
CA GLY A 56 -0.59 -1.33 1.72
C GLY A 56 0.77 -0.68 1.93
N ALA A 57 1.80 -1.49 2.18
CA ALA A 57 3.17 -1.06 2.41
C ALA A 57 3.92 -0.93 1.09
N PRO A 58 3.95 0.23 0.41
CA PRO A 58 4.81 0.41 -0.73
C PRO A 58 6.26 0.34 -0.22
N LEU A 59 7.08 -0.52 -0.82
CA LEU A 59 8.52 -0.53 -0.56
C LEU A 59 9.14 0.81 -0.95
N GLY A 60 8.50 1.53 -1.86
CA GLY A 60 8.93 2.82 -2.34
C GLY A 60 7.93 3.48 -3.28
N ASP A 61 8.24 4.71 -3.67
CA ASP A 61 7.50 5.49 -4.66
C ASP A 61 8.48 6.42 -5.41
N GLY A 62 8.04 6.97 -6.53
CA GLY A 62 8.86 7.80 -7.42
C GLY A 62 8.29 9.18 -7.69
N ASP A 63 9.18 10.08 -8.14
CA ASP A 63 8.83 11.33 -8.79
C ASP A 63 9.36 11.32 -10.25
N GLU A 64 9.33 12.45 -10.93
CA GLU A 64 9.82 12.59 -12.31
C GLU A 64 11.33 12.32 -12.48
N ASN A 65 12.11 12.33 -11.39
CA ASN A 65 13.55 12.18 -11.41
C ASN A 65 14.02 10.77 -11.04
N GLY A 66 13.25 10.06 -10.21
CA GLY A 66 13.67 8.76 -9.76
C GLY A 66 12.74 8.08 -8.77
N TYR A 67 13.17 6.93 -8.27
CA TYR A 67 12.40 6.07 -7.38
C TYR A 67 13.12 5.90 -6.05
N TYR A 68 12.43 6.19 -4.95
CA TYR A 68 12.91 6.05 -3.59
C TYR A 68 12.36 4.76 -2.99
N TYR A 69 13.18 4.01 -2.27
CA TYR A 69 12.71 2.81 -1.60
C TYR A 69 13.51 2.49 -0.35
N MET A 70 12.93 1.66 0.51
CA MET A 70 13.57 1.16 1.72
C MET A 70 14.19 -0.21 1.46
N SER A 71 15.47 -0.35 1.74
CA SER A 71 16.21 -1.61 1.66
C SER A 71 16.55 -2.10 3.05
N GLN A 72 15.95 -3.22 3.46
CA GLN A 72 16.22 -3.82 4.76
C GLN A 72 17.60 -4.48 4.77
N ARG A 73 18.29 -4.32 5.87
CA ARG A 73 19.64 -4.85 6.13
C ARG A 73 19.55 -6.11 6.98
N ALA A 74 20.64 -6.92 6.97
CA ALA A 74 20.73 -8.14 7.75
C ALA A 74 20.57 -7.96 9.28
N ASP A 75 20.80 -6.75 9.79
CA ASP A 75 20.62 -6.39 11.21
C ASP A 75 19.24 -5.84 11.56
N GLY A 76 18.29 -5.88 10.61
CA GLY A 76 16.93 -5.36 10.77
C GLY A 76 16.78 -3.85 10.59
N SER A 77 17.87 -3.11 10.44
CA SER A 77 17.84 -1.69 10.08
C SER A 77 17.53 -1.51 8.58
N PHE A 78 17.33 -0.27 8.15
CA PHE A 78 17.03 0.05 6.77
C PHE A 78 18.02 1.08 6.22
N ASN A 79 18.22 1.04 4.90
CA ASN A 79 18.80 2.14 4.14
C ASN A 79 17.76 2.67 3.15
N ILE A 80 17.65 3.99 3.08
CA ILE A 80 16.94 4.63 1.96
C ILE A 80 17.84 4.54 0.74
N ARG A 81 17.27 4.05 -0.36
CA ARG A 81 17.93 3.98 -1.66
C ARG A 81 17.17 4.82 -2.68
N TYR A 82 17.91 5.27 -3.67
CA TYR A 82 17.40 6.08 -4.76
C TYR A 82 17.87 5.54 -6.09
N VAL A 83 16.94 5.34 -7.02
CA VAL A 83 17.19 4.98 -8.41
C VAL A 83 17.01 6.23 -9.25
N ASP A 84 18.08 6.79 -9.75
CA ASP A 84 18.06 7.92 -10.66
C ASP A 84 17.79 7.46 -12.10
N TYR A 85 16.70 7.95 -12.69
CA TYR A 85 16.26 7.53 -14.01
C TYR A 85 17.21 8.01 -15.11
N ALA A 86 17.73 9.24 -15.01
CA ALA A 86 18.56 9.84 -16.02
C ALA A 86 19.94 9.18 -16.13
N SER A 87 20.60 8.96 -15.00
CA SER A 87 21.91 8.30 -14.96
C SER A 87 21.85 6.79 -14.95
N ARG A 88 20.67 6.22 -14.74
CA ARG A 88 20.46 4.78 -14.56
C ARG A 88 21.36 4.20 -13.48
N SER A 89 21.39 4.88 -12.34
CA SER A 89 22.19 4.47 -11.20
C SER A 89 21.32 4.32 -9.94
N GLU A 90 21.65 3.32 -9.14
CA GLU A 90 21.07 3.11 -7.81
C GLU A 90 22.12 3.44 -6.76
N VAL A 91 21.78 4.32 -5.83
CA VAL A 91 22.67 4.75 -4.75
C VAL A 91 22.00 4.58 -3.39
N VAL A 92 22.82 4.43 -2.33
CA VAL A 92 22.35 4.72 -0.97
C VAL A 92 22.21 6.24 -0.87
N LEU A 93 21.07 6.72 -0.39
CA LEU A 93 20.74 8.15 -0.33
C LEU A 93 21.55 8.88 0.76
N CYS A 94 22.87 8.94 0.56
CA CYS A 94 23.81 9.55 1.45
C CYS A 94 24.89 10.27 0.66
N ASN A 95 25.07 11.56 0.92
CA ASN A 95 26.04 12.41 0.24
C ASN A 95 27.42 12.45 0.95
N ARG A 96 27.62 11.65 2.00
CA ARG A 96 28.89 11.64 2.76
C ARG A 96 29.90 10.70 2.11
N PRO A 97 31.08 11.21 1.70
CA PRO A 97 32.16 10.35 1.21
C PRO A 97 32.59 9.34 2.29
N GLU A 98 32.92 8.10 1.86
CA GLU A 98 33.41 7.02 2.72
C GLU A 98 32.44 6.59 3.84
N CYS A 99 31.14 6.93 3.71
CA CYS A 99 30.12 6.48 4.64
C CYS A 99 29.91 4.97 4.54
N THR A 100 29.91 4.28 5.67
CA THR A 100 29.64 2.82 5.69
C THR A 100 28.16 2.46 5.62
N HIS A 101 27.28 3.46 5.76
CA HIS A 101 25.81 3.35 5.72
C HIS A 101 25.25 2.36 6.76
N ARG A 102 25.85 2.25 7.97
CA ARG A 102 25.53 1.21 8.95
C ARG A 102 24.99 1.72 10.29
N ASP A 103 24.98 3.00 10.50
CA ASP A 103 24.62 3.62 11.78
C ASP A 103 24.00 5.01 11.59
N GLU A 104 23.61 5.62 12.70
CA GLU A 104 22.96 6.93 12.78
C GLU A 104 23.80 8.10 12.21
N SER A 105 25.09 7.90 11.99
CA SER A 105 25.91 8.90 11.33
C SER A 105 25.60 9.04 9.83
N CYS A 106 24.91 8.07 9.24
CA CYS A 106 24.49 8.06 7.84
C CYS A 106 23.11 8.66 7.66
N THR A 107 22.95 9.63 6.75
CA THR A 107 21.66 10.27 6.46
C THR A 107 20.63 9.30 5.87
N ALA A 108 21.07 8.24 5.22
CA ALA A 108 20.17 7.22 4.63
C ALA A 108 19.83 6.09 5.59
N TRP A 109 20.57 5.93 6.69
CA TRP A 109 20.32 4.82 7.62
C TRP A 109 19.12 5.12 8.51
N ARG A 110 18.31 4.09 8.75
CA ARG A 110 17.15 4.14 9.64
C ARG A 110 17.20 2.94 10.58
N PRO A 111 16.90 3.13 11.87
CA PRO A 111 16.82 2.03 12.82
C PRO A 111 15.65 1.11 12.49
N TYR A 112 15.56 0.01 13.23
CA TYR A 112 14.44 -0.92 13.16
C TYR A 112 13.08 -0.20 13.15
N GLY A 113 12.14 -0.71 12.36
CA GLY A 113 10.81 -0.12 12.21
C GLY A 113 9.72 -1.13 11.86
N GLY A 114 9.92 -2.40 12.25
CA GLY A 114 9.07 -3.50 11.82
C GLY A 114 9.68 -4.27 10.65
N SER A 115 8.89 -5.12 10.04
CA SER A 115 9.30 -5.90 8.85
C SER A 115 9.21 -5.10 7.56
N GLU A 116 8.46 -4.01 7.55
CA GLU A 116 8.13 -3.24 6.36
C GLU A 116 8.31 -1.74 6.58
N ALA A 117 8.82 -1.07 5.57
CA ALA A 117 8.93 0.37 5.52
C ALA A 117 8.87 0.86 4.07
N GLY A 118 8.29 2.03 3.85
CA GLY A 118 8.21 2.69 2.55
C GLY A 118 8.88 4.06 2.56
N ALA A 119 9.36 4.50 1.40
CA ALA A 119 9.89 5.85 1.19
C ALA A 119 9.09 6.53 0.08
N ILE A 120 8.46 7.67 0.38
CA ILE A 120 7.52 8.36 -0.51
C ILE A 120 7.94 9.82 -0.64
N PRO A 121 8.27 10.31 -1.85
CA PRO A 121 8.50 11.72 -2.08
C PRO A 121 7.15 12.48 -2.14
N ILE A 122 7.01 13.56 -1.36
CA ILE A 122 5.86 14.47 -1.42
C ILE A 122 6.41 15.90 -1.47
N GLY A 123 6.14 16.63 -2.54
CA GLY A 123 6.73 17.94 -2.76
C GLY A 123 8.27 17.89 -2.74
N ASP A 124 8.90 18.74 -1.93
CA ASP A 124 10.35 18.81 -1.80
C ASP A 124 10.93 17.93 -0.69
N ALA A 125 10.10 17.12 -0.03
CA ALA A 125 10.52 16.29 1.09
C ALA A 125 10.35 14.79 0.79
N LEU A 126 11.07 13.97 1.57
CA LEU A 126 10.95 12.52 1.57
C LEU A 126 10.35 12.06 2.90
N TYR A 127 9.30 11.25 2.82
CA TYR A 127 8.64 10.67 3.98
C TYR A 127 8.93 9.18 4.05
N THR A 128 9.43 8.73 5.19
CA THR A 128 9.60 7.31 5.49
C THR A 128 8.49 6.85 6.43
N ILE A 129 7.77 5.81 6.01
CA ILE A 129 6.67 5.22 6.75
C ILE A 129 7.12 3.85 7.22
N PHE A 130 7.19 3.66 8.53
CA PHE A 130 7.47 2.39 9.17
C PHE A 130 6.16 1.82 9.69
N TYR A 131 5.80 0.62 9.25
CA TYR A 131 4.51 0.02 9.60
C TYR A 131 4.48 -0.54 11.02
N GLY A 132 5.64 -0.59 11.68
CA GLY A 132 5.75 -1.07 13.05
C GLY A 132 5.68 -2.59 13.16
N SER A 133 5.45 -3.07 14.36
CA SER A 133 5.29 -4.49 14.66
C SER A 133 4.04 -4.72 15.51
N ALA A 134 3.33 -5.81 15.23
CA ALA A 134 2.22 -6.27 16.06
C ALA A 134 2.70 -7.20 17.20
N GLN A 135 4.01 -7.48 17.32
CA GLN A 135 4.53 -8.44 18.28
C GLN A 135 4.96 -7.76 19.57
N GLU A 136 4.44 -8.23 20.70
CA GLU A 136 4.75 -7.71 22.02
C GLU A 136 6.26 -7.77 22.33
N GLY A 137 6.96 -8.82 21.89
CA GLY A 137 8.39 -8.96 22.06
C GLY A 137 9.21 -7.86 21.36
N ASP A 138 8.72 -7.35 20.23
CA ASP A 138 9.38 -6.25 19.52
C ASP A 138 9.25 -4.92 20.28
N PHE A 139 8.11 -4.67 20.94
CA PHE A 139 7.96 -3.50 21.82
C PHE A 139 8.88 -3.56 23.02
N ALA A 140 9.02 -4.75 23.64
CA ALA A 140 9.93 -4.93 24.76
C ALA A 140 11.40 -4.66 24.37
N ARG A 141 11.76 -4.97 23.12
CA ARG A 141 13.13 -4.88 22.62
C ARG A 141 13.45 -3.53 22.01
N TYR A 142 12.58 -3.03 21.13
CA TYR A 142 12.84 -1.83 20.32
C TYR A 142 12.10 -0.59 20.84
N GLY A 143 11.25 -0.74 21.87
CA GLY A 143 10.46 0.35 22.44
C GLY A 143 9.65 1.09 21.37
N ASP A 144 9.80 2.42 21.35
CA ASP A 144 9.09 3.28 20.39
C ASP A 144 9.45 3.04 18.92
N LEU A 145 10.56 2.35 18.62
CA LEU A 145 10.92 2.00 17.26
C LEU A 145 10.03 0.88 16.69
N ALA A 146 9.38 0.08 17.54
CA ALA A 146 8.42 -0.93 17.13
C ALA A 146 7.06 -0.35 16.78
N LYS A 147 6.78 0.92 17.10
CA LYS A 147 5.53 1.60 16.73
C LYS A 147 5.52 1.95 15.23
N MET A 148 4.31 1.97 14.65
CA MET A 148 4.13 2.65 13.37
C MET A 148 4.52 4.11 13.53
N ARG A 149 5.32 4.63 12.59
CA ARG A 149 5.77 6.01 12.63
C ARG A 149 6.04 6.56 11.24
N ILE A 150 5.95 7.88 11.14
CA ILE A 150 6.31 8.65 9.95
C ILE A 150 7.48 9.56 10.31
N GLU A 151 8.51 9.51 9.48
CA GLU A 151 9.66 10.39 9.55
C GLU A 151 9.73 11.24 8.29
N LYS A 152 10.08 12.52 8.42
CA LYS A 152 10.32 13.46 7.32
C LYS A 152 11.79 13.76 7.22
N SER A 153 12.31 13.83 5.99
CA SER A 153 13.66 14.30 5.68
C SER A 153 13.67 15.14 4.40
N GLU A 154 14.76 15.79 4.12
CA GLU A 154 15.06 16.32 2.79
C GLU A 154 15.19 15.15 1.78
N LYS A 155 15.04 15.42 0.48
CA LYS A 155 15.16 14.39 -0.58
C LYS A 155 16.53 13.72 -0.66
N ASP A 156 17.57 14.30 -0.04
CA ASP A 156 18.91 13.69 0.09
C ASP A 156 19.06 12.83 1.38
N GLY A 157 18.00 12.64 2.13
CA GLY A 157 17.94 11.89 3.38
C GLY A 157 18.39 12.67 4.61
N SER A 158 18.89 13.91 4.47
CA SER A 158 19.31 14.75 5.58
C SER A 158 18.14 15.36 6.35
N GLY A 159 18.41 15.94 7.54
CA GLY A 159 17.41 16.67 8.30
C GLY A 159 16.27 15.82 8.85
N THR A 160 16.47 14.50 9.01
CA THR A 160 15.43 13.56 9.45
C THR A 160 14.86 13.95 10.80
N LYS A 161 13.55 14.02 10.88
CA LYS A 161 12.79 14.22 12.11
C LYS A 161 11.58 13.28 12.14
N ARG A 162 11.24 12.77 13.32
CA ARG A 162 9.96 12.06 13.51
C ARG A 162 8.83 13.08 13.42
N LEU A 163 7.87 12.80 12.54
CA LEU A 163 6.69 13.63 12.36
C LEU A 163 5.58 13.19 13.32
N MET A 164 5.31 11.87 13.36
CA MET A 164 4.34 11.28 14.27
C MET A 164 4.65 9.81 14.54
N ALA A 165 4.02 9.23 15.55
CA ALA A 165 3.95 7.79 15.79
C ALA A 165 2.57 7.43 16.35
N LEU A 166 2.10 6.23 16.03
CA LEU A 166 0.88 5.66 16.60
C LEU A 166 1.17 5.04 17.98
N GLU A 167 0.13 4.87 18.78
CA GLU A 167 0.23 4.10 20.03
C GLU A 167 0.28 2.59 19.75
N PRO A 168 0.78 1.75 20.70
CA PRO A 168 0.95 0.30 20.45
C PRO A 168 -0.32 -0.46 20.08
N HIS A 169 -1.48 0.05 20.48
CA HIS A 169 -2.80 -0.54 20.20
C HIS A 169 -3.45 0.04 18.93
N GLN A 170 -2.69 0.82 18.16
CA GLN A 170 -3.11 1.45 16.92
C GLN A 170 -2.32 0.90 15.74
N THR A 171 -3.00 0.65 14.65
CA THR A 171 -2.40 0.17 13.39
C THR A 171 -2.93 0.96 12.21
N LEU A 172 -2.08 1.14 11.19
CA LEU A 172 -2.49 1.66 9.90
C LEU A 172 -3.29 0.59 9.15
N GLU A 173 -4.45 0.95 8.64
CA GLU A 173 -5.25 0.11 7.73
C GLU A 173 -5.27 0.72 6.32
N GLY A 174 -5.05 -0.11 5.31
CA GLY A 174 -5.20 0.28 3.91
C GLY A 174 -4.20 1.27 3.36
N GLY A 175 -4.64 2.05 2.40
CA GLY A 175 -3.82 2.98 1.65
C GLY A 175 -3.65 4.34 2.31
N ILE A 176 -2.83 5.16 1.66
CA ILE A 176 -2.46 6.51 2.10
C ILE A 176 -2.74 7.49 0.96
N ALA A 177 -3.15 8.70 1.30
CA ALA A 177 -3.30 9.79 0.34
C ALA A 177 -2.68 11.08 0.89
N ALA A 178 -2.33 12.02 0.01
CA ALA A 178 -1.80 13.32 0.42
C ALA A 178 -2.22 14.43 -0.55
N ASP A 179 -2.20 15.68 -0.07
CA ASP A 179 -2.44 16.91 -0.84
C ASP A 179 -1.24 17.89 -0.83
N GLY A 180 -0.04 17.37 -0.56
CA GLY A 180 1.17 18.18 -0.44
C GLY A 180 1.39 18.80 0.94
N ASN A 181 0.33 19.09 1.71
CA ASN A 181 0.39 19.65 3.06
C ASN A 181 -0.04 18.66 4.15
N THR A 182 -0.92 17.72 3.80
CA THR A 182 -1.54 16.78 4.73
C THR A 182 -1.48 15.38 4.18
N LEU A 183 -1.14 14.43 5.04
CA LEU A 183 -1.20 12.99 4.75
C LEU A 183 -2.42 12.40 5.44
N TYR A 184 -3.22 11.67 4.69
CA TYR A 184 -4.44 11.00 5.17
C TYR A 184 -4.22 9.49 5.22
N MET A 185 -4.62 8.89 6.33
CA MET A 185 -4.54 7.43 6.54
C MET A 185 -5.68 6.97 7.43
N THR A 186 -6.06 5.71 7.31
CA THR A 186 -7.02 5.07 8.20
C THR A 186 -6.28 4.38 9.33
N VAL A 187 -6.69 4.65 10.56
CA VAL A 187 -6.12 4.07 11.77
C VAL A 187 -7.16 3.25 12.50
N GLN A 188 -6.84 1.99 12.73
CA GLN A 188 -7.58 1.10 13.62
C GLN A 188 -7.02 1.24 15.04
N THR A 189 -7.90 1.40 16.01
CA THR A 189 -7.57 1.35 17.44
C THR A 189 -8.28 0.16 18.08
N VAL A 190 -7.53 -0.69 18.76
CA VAL A 190 -8.04 -1.86 19.48
C VAL A 190 -7.89 -1.61 20.98
N GLU A 191 -9.01 -1.44 21.68
CA GLU A 191 -9.04 -1.23 23.12
C GLU A 191 -9.61 -2.47 23.81
N GLN A 192 -8.86 -2.98 24.78
CA GLN A 192 -9.34 -4.01 25.71
C GLN A 192 -9.24 -3.46 27.11
N THR A 193 -10.37 -3.30 27.79
CA THR A 193 -10.36 -2.91 29.20
C THR A 193 -10.18 -4.16 30.06
N GLU A 194 -9.39 -4.05 31.13
CA GLU A 194 -9.17 -5.17 32.09
C GLU A 194 -10.47 -5.64 32.77
N GLN A 195 -11.52 -4.84 32.68
CA GLN A 195 -12.81 -5.09 33.36
C GLN A 195 -13.87 -5.65 32.41
N ASP A 196 -13.73 -5.45 31.12
CA ASP A 196 -14.66 -5.95 30.11
C ASP A 196 -13.98 -7.04 29.28
N GLU A 197 -14.63 -8.20 29.13
CA GLU A 197 -14.19 -9.24 28.18
C GLU A 197 -14.39 -8.79 26.72
N GLU A 198 -14.94 -7.59 26.51
CA GLU A 198 -15.29 -7.05 25.20
C GLU A 198 -14.11 -6.27 24.60
N ILE A 199 -13.69 -6.67 23.41
CA ILE A 199 -12.70 -5.94 22.59
C ILE A 199 -13.45 -4.89 21.79
N ARG A 200 -13.11 -3.62 22.00
CA ARG A 200 -13.63 -2.50 21.21
C ARG A 200 -12.65 -2.15 20.10
N VAL A 201 -13.15 -2.16 18.86
CA VAL A 201 -12.38 -1.75 17.69
C VAL A 201 -13.01 -0.50 17.11
N THR A 202 -12.23 0.55 16.96
CA THR A 202 -12.65 1.81 16.31
C THR A 202 -11.74 2.14 15.15
N ARG A 203 -12.28 2.86 14.15
CA ARG A 203 -11.54 3.31 12.98
C ARG A 203 -11.76 4.78 12.75
N GLU A 204 -10.68 5.49 12.47
CA GLU A 204 -10.69 6.93 12.26
C GLU A 204 -9.79 7.26 11.07
N ILE A 205 -10.13 8.32 10.33
CA ILE A 205 -9.21 8.91 9.36
C ILE A 205 -8.34 9.91 10.11
N TYR A 206 -7.04 9.73 10.04
CA TYR A 206 -6.04 10.67 10.56
C TYR A 206 -5.58 11.57 9.42
N ALA A 207 -5.65 12.88 9.64
CA ALA A 207 -5.05 13.91 8.79
C ALA A 207 -3.80 14.44 9.51
N VAL A 208 -2.64 14.12 8.98
CA VAL A 208 -1.33 14.46 9.56
C VAL A 208 -0.75 15.62 8.80
N ASN A 209 -0.57 16.76 9.47
CA ASN A 209 0.11 17.91 8.88
C ASN A 209 1.58 17.58 8.57
N LEU A 210 2.00 17.73 7.32
CA LEU A 210 3.33 17.36 6.84
C LEU A 210 4.43 18.33 7.24
N GLN A 211 4.11 19.49 7.85
CA GLN A 211 5.11 20.44 8.35
C GLN A 211 5.50 20.16 9.80
N ASP A 212 4.51 19.95 10.66
CA ASP A 212 4.72 19.88 12.11
C ASP A 212 4.30 18.56 12.77
N GLY A 213 3.60 17.68 12.04
CA GLY A 213 3.10 16.40 12.53
C GLY A 213 1.83 16.48 13.37
N THR A 214 1.16 17.63 13.41
CA THR A 214 -0.13 17.76 14.07
C THR A 214 -1.13 16.81 13.44
N VAL A 215 -1.86 16.05 14.26
CA VAL A 215 -2.84 15.07 13.85
C VAL A 215 -4.24 15.57 14.15
N GLN A 216 -5.07 15.61 13.13
CA GLN A 216 -6.52 15.76 13.27
C GLN A 216 -7.18 14.44 12.97
N LYS A 217 -8.28 14.12 13.64
CA LYS A 217 -8.98 12.83 13.53
C LYS A 217 -10.43 13.08 13.08
N SER A 218 -10.93 12.20 12.21
CA SER A 218 -12.36 12.14 11.94
C SER A 218 -13.13 11.62 13.16
N GLU A 219 -14.46 11.63 13.05
CA GLU A 219 -15.27 10.78 13.95
C GLU A 219 -14.96 9.31 13.71
N ALA A 220 -15.13 8.50 14.77
CA ALA A 220 -14.97 7.06 14.69
C ALA A 220 -16.04 6.46 13.76
N MET A 221 -15.61 5.66 12.81
CA MET A 221 -16.46 4.98 11.85
C MET A 221 -16.83 3.58 12.34
N GLN A 222 -18.05 3.14 12.06
CA GLN A 222 -18.64 1.89 12.56
C GLN A 222 -18.40 0.68 11.62
N GLN A 223 -17.61 0.86 10.56
CA GLN A 223 -17.31 -0.20 9.60
C GLN A 223 -16.45 -1.29 10.22
N ALA A 224 -16.60 -2.52 9.72
CA ALA A 224 -15.81 -3.68 10.17
C ALA A 224 -14.32 -3.54 9.83
N ASP A 225 -14.03 -2.89 8.71
CA ASP A 225 -12.71 -2.45 8.26
C ASP A 225 -12.87 -1.14 7.48
N LEU A 226 -11.78 -0.44 7.20
CA LEU A 226 -11.83 0.81 6.45
C LEU A 226 -10.49 1.07 5.75
N HIS A 227 -10.51 1.13 4.43
CA HIS A 227 -9.31 1.31 3.61
C HIS A 227 -9.45 2.52 2.70
N ILE A 228 -8.47 3.40 2.67
CA ILE A 228 -8.34 4.37 1.58
C ILE A 228 -7.85 3.60 0.35
N VAL A 229 -8.62 3.63 -0.73
CA VAL A 229 -8.32 2.91 -1.98
C VAL A 229 -8.18 3.84 -3.18
N GLY A 230 -8.37 5.13 -2.97
CA GLY A 230 -8.22 6.16 -3.99
C GLY A 230 -8.35 7.56 -3.40
N ALA A 231 -7.89 8.56 -4.15
CA ALA A 231 -8.02 9.95 -3.78
C ALA A 231 -8.00 10.84 -5.02
N ALA A 232 -8.84 11.87 -5.04
CA ALA A 232 -8.85 12.88 -6.09
C ALA A 232 -9.59 14.16 -5.64
N GLY A 233 -9.16 15.31 -6.13
CA GLY A 233 -9.74 16.59 -5.72
C GLY A 233 -9.64 16.80 -4.23
N ARG A 234 -10.76 16.83 -3.51
CA ARG A 234 -10.86 16.88 -2.04
C ARG A 234 -11.51 15.63 -1.44
N SER A 235 -11.52 14.54 -2.18
CA SER A 235 -12.24 13.34 -1.80
C SER A 235 -11.32 12.13 -1.69
N LEU A 236 -11.50 11.36 -0.62
CA LEU A 236 -10.96 10.01 -0.47
C LEU A 236 -12.01 9.01 -0.94
N LEU A 237 -11.59 8.00 -1.68
CA LEU A 237 -12.38 6.82 -1.95
C LEU A 237 -12.06 5.78 -0.88
N LEU A 238 -13.06 5.43 -0.09
CA LEU A 238 -12.97 4.46 0.99
C LEU A 238 -13.61 3.15 0.57
N LEU A 239 -12.99 2.05 0.96
CA LEU A 239 -13.52 0.69 0.82
C LEU A 239 -13.68 0.10 2.22
N SER A 240 -14.84 -0.51 2.46
CA SER A 240 -15.12 -1.35 3.62
C SER A 240 -15.72 -2.67 3.14
N TYR A 241 -15.40 -3.76 3.82
CA TYR A 241 -16.06 -5.05 3.58
C TYR A 241 -17.11 -5.26 4.66
N ASP A 242 -18.34 -5.48 4.24
CA ASP A 242 -19.37 -6.02 5.11
C ASP A 242 -19.19 -7.55 5.13
N VAL A 243 -18.64 -8.04 6.22
CA VAL A 243 -18.45 -9.47 6.43
C VAL A 243 -19.78 -10.00 6.97
N GLY A 244 -20.63 -10.55 6.08
CA GLY A 244 -21.83 -11.26 6.45
C GLY A 244 -21.53 -12.45 7.39
N GLN A 245 -22.53 -13.32 7.63
CA GLN A 245 -22.35 -14.49 8.48
C GLN A 245 -21.31 -15.50 7.94
N THR A 246 -20.98 -15.40 6.65
CA THR A 246 -19.96 -16.22 5.98
C THR A 246 -19.08 -15.36 5.07
N LEU A 247 -17.82 -15.76 4.84
CA LEU A 247 -16.91 -15.08 3.89
C LEU A 247 -17.47 -14.99 2.47
N SER A 248 -18.37 -15.92 2.07
CA SER A 248 -19.03 -15.89 0.77
C SER A 248 -20.11 -14.82 0.66
N GLU A 249 -20.54 -14.23 1.77
CA GLU A 249 -21.53 -13.14 1.83
C GLU A 249 -20.85 -11.76 1.99
N ALA A 250 -19.52 -11.73 2.03
CA ALA A 250 -18.79 -10.46 2.14
C ALA A 250 -19.07 -9.59 0.91
N SER A 251 -19.56 -8.38 1.16
CA SER A 251 -19.81 -7.39 0.12
C SER A 251 -18.90 -6.17 0.30
N ALA A 252 -18.28 -5.74 -0.80
CA ALA A 252 -17.49 -4.52 -0.81
C ALA A 252 -18.41 -3.30 -0.85
N GLN A 253 -18.21 -2.37 0.07
CA GLN A 253 -18.91 -1.08 0.12
C GLN A 253 -17.92 0.04 -0.15
N TYR A 254 -18.19 0.82 -1.19
CA TYR A 254 -17.38 2.00 -1.51
C TYR A 254 -18.09 3.25 -1.03
N MET A 255 -17.31 4.17 -0.46
CA MET A 255 -17.78 5.46 0.05
C MET A 255 -16.85 6.56 -0.45
N VAL A 256 -17.40 7.74 -0.67
CA VAL A 256 -16.65 8.96 -0.96
C VAL A 256 -16.66 9.83 0.29
N TYR A 257 -15.51 10.11 0.85
CA TYR A 257 -15.31 10.97 2.02
C TYR A 257 -14.71 12.30 1.57
N ASP A 258 -15.39 13.40 1.86
CA ASP A 258 -14.91 14.76 1.60
C ASP A 258 -14.07 15.24 2.80
N VAL A 259 -12.78 15.46 2.59
CA VAL A 259 -11.86 15.87 3.67
C VAL A 259 -12.15 17.28 4.21
N GLY A 260 -12.81 18.11 3.42
CA GLY A 260 -13.15 19.48 3.82
C GLY A 260 -14.41 19.57 4.70
N THR A 261 -15.38 18.68 4.50
CA THR A 261 -16.64 18.67 5.27
C THR A 261 -16.67 17.55 6.31
N GLY A 262 -15.83 16.51 6.19
CA GLY A 262 -15.88 15.32 7.02
C GLY A 262 -17.07 14.40 6.68
N GLU A 263 -17.83 14.69 5.61
CA GLU A 263 -18.97 13.88 5.22
C GLU A 263 -18.55 12.65 4.41
N SER A 264 -19.14 11.50 4.75
CA SER A 264 -19.01 10.25 3.98
C SER A 264 -20.34 9.91 3.31
N LYS A 265 -20.29 9.56 2.01
CA LYS A 265 -21.46 9.16 1.23
C LYS A 265 -21.17 7.87 0.46
N PRO A 266 -22.13 6.92 0.40
CA PRO A 266 -21.98 5.76 -0.44
C PRO A 266 -21.69 6.15 -1.89
N LEU A 267 -20.78 5.41 -2.53
CA LEU A 267 -20.54 5.52 -3.97
C LEU A 267 -21.70 4.85 -4.70
N ALA A 268 -22.59 5.67 -5.27
CA ALA A 268 -23.71 5.17 -6.05
C ALA A 268 -23.20 4.65 -7.42
N PHE A 269 -23.44 3.39 -7.70
CA PHE A 269 -23.19 2.74 -8.99
C PHE A 269 -24.26 1.69 -9.26
N GLU A 270 -24.81 1.69 -10.48
CA GLU A 270 -25.78 0.67 -10.91
C GLU A 270 -24.99 -0.55 -11.41
N GLY A 271 -24.82 -1.55 -10.58
CA GLY A 271 -24.08 -2.77 -10.89
C GLY A 271 -23.18 -3.20 -9.74
N THR A 272 -22.36 -4.22 -10.01
CA THR A 272 -21.37 -4.73 -9.05
C THR A 272 -19.99 -4.24 -9.42
N ILE A 273 -19.29 -3.63 -8.48
CA ILE A 273 -17.86 -3.31 -8.64
C ILE A 273 -17.09 -4.62 -8.48
N GLY A 274 -16.29 -4.96 -9.47
CA GLY A 274 -15.53 -6.20 -9.51
C GLY A 274 -14.48 -6.29 -8.41
N ALA A 275 -14.20 -7.51 -7.96
CA ALA A 275 -13.10 -7.76 -7.02
C ALA A 275 -11.75 -7.33 -7.63
N GLY A 276 -10.88 -6.77 -6.80
CA GLY A 276 -9.57 -6.28 -7.24
C GLY A 276 -9.65 -5.01 -8.09
N ALA A 277 -10.68 -4.17 -7.87
CA ALA A 277 -10.72 -2.84 -8.44
C ALA A 277 -9.56 -1.99 -7.93
N VAL A 278 -8.98 -1.17 -8.83
CA VAL A 278 -7.92 -0.23 -8.50
C VAL A 278 -8.32 1.19 -8.86
N CYS A 279 -7.81 2.15 -8.11
CA CYS A 279 -8.07 3.56 -8.38
C CYS A 279 -6.86 4.20 -9.11
N VAL A 280 -7.15 4.91 -10.19
CA VAL A 280 -6.17 5.72 -10.93
C VAL A 280 -6.74 7.12 -11.04
N GLN A 281 -6.13 8.08 -10.37
CA GLN A 281 -6.68 9.43 -10.23
C GLN A 281 -8.12 9.39 -9.66
N SER A 282 -9.12 9.91 -10.37
CA SER A 282 -10.53 9.85 -9.96
C SER A 282 -11.30 8.64 -10.49
N GLU A 283 -10.64 7.72 -11.21
CA GLU A 283 -11.28 6.59 -11.85
C GLU A 283 -11.05 5.29 -11.07
N LEU A 284 -12.12 4.67 -10.60
CA LEU A 284 -12.12 3.30 -10.09
C LEU A 284 -12.28 2.35 -11.27
N CYS A 285 -11.29 1.49 -11.49
CA CYS A 285 -11.17 0.60 -12.64
C CYS A 285 -11.28 -0.85 -12.22
N TRP A 286 -12.07 -1.66 -12.93
CA TRP A 286 -12.15 -3.11 -12.73
C TRP A 286 -12.50 -3.85 -14.02
N LEU A 287 -12.26 -5.15 -14.02
CA LEU A 287 -12.61 -6.03 -15.14
C LEU A 287 -13.95 -6.74 -14.88
N ASP A 288 -14.88 -6.56 -15.80
CA ASP A 288 -16.13 -7.31 -15.83
C ASP A 288 -15.92 -8.58 -16.67
N LYS A 289 -15.84 -9.72 -15.99
CA LYS A 289 -15.60 -11.04 -16.62
C LYS A 289 -16.77 -11.49 -17.49
N GLU A 290 -18.01 -11.17 -17.11
CA GLU A 290 -19.21 -11.62 -17.81
C GLU A 290 -19.41 -10.88 -19.14
N GLN A 291 -19.11 -9.58 -19.12
CA GLN A 291 -19.24 -8.74 -20.31
C GLN A 291 -17.94 -8.60 -21.11
N ASN A 292 -16.82 -9.14 -20.59
CA ASN A 292 -15.49 -9.04 -21.19
C ASN A 292 -15.05 -7.59 -21.44
N LYS A 293 -15.14 -6.75 -20.38
CA LYS A 293 -14.91 -5.31 -20.47
C LYS A 293 -14.06 -4.80 -19.31
N LEU A 294 -13.31 -3.74 -19.58
CA LEU A 294 -12.81 -2.82 -18.57
C LEU A 294 -13.91 -1.80 -18.25
N ILE A 295 -14.27 -1.69 -16.99
CA ILE A 295 -15.18 -0.64 -16.50
C ILE A 295 -14.34 0.41 -15.76
N LYS A 296 -14.62 1.68 -16.02
CA LYS A 296 -14.01 2.84 -15.36
C LYS A 296 -15.11 3.73 -14.82
N LEU A 297 -15.11 3.98 -13.52
CA LEU A 297 -16.08 4.81 -12.82
C LEU A 297 -15.36 6.03 -12.23
N ASP A 298 -15.62 7.22 -12.78
CA ASP A 298 -15.19 8.47 -12.15
C ASP A 298 -16.03 8.70 -10.88
N PHE A 299 -15.42 8.51 -9.71
CA PHE A 299 -16.15 8.57 -8.44
C PHE A 299 -16.50 10.00 -8.02
N LEU A 300 -15.87 11.02 -8.60
CA LEU A 300 -16.21 12.43 -8.39
C LEU A 300 -17.39 12.83 -9.25
N LYS A 301 -17.37 12.51 -10.55
CA LYS A 301 -18.43 12.84 -11.51
C LYS A 301 -19.60 11.85 -11.48
N ARG A 302 -19.39 10.66 -10.90
CA ARG A 302 -20.35 9.54 -10.89
C ARG A 302 -20.77 9.11 -12.28
N THR A 303 -19.84 9.13 -13.22
CA THR A 303 -20.02 8.69 -14.60
C THR A 303 -19.14 7.48 -14.87
N SER A 304 -19.65 6.51 -15.61
CA SER A 304 -18.88 5.33 -15.99
C SER A 304 -18.77 5.20 -17.50
N ILE A 305 -17.66 4.61 -17.92
CA ILE A 305 -17.43 4.17 -19.28
C ILE A 305 -17.02 2.69 -19.26
N SER A 306 -17.26 1.99 -20.37
CA SER A 306 -16.83 0.60 -20.55
C SER A 306 -16.07 0.46 -21.86
N LEU A 307 -14.94 -0.24 -21.82
CA LEU A 307 -14.09 -0.52 -22.96
C LEU A 307 -14.05 -2.04 -23.19
N PRO A 308 -14.23 -2.52 -24.43
CA PRO A 308 -14.13 -3.94 -24.72
C PRO A 308 -12.69 -4.40 -24.55
N LEU A 309 -12.49 -5.61 -24.03
CA LEU A 309 -11.17 -6.23 -24.00
C LEU A 309 -10.89 -6.93 -25.35
N ASN A 310 -9.62 -6.99 -25.73
CA ASN A 310 -9.16 -7.68 -26.92
C ASN A 310 -8.94 -9.19 -26.72
N ALA A 311 -9.12 -9.70 -25.48
CA ALA A 311 -8.99 -11.11 -25.13
C ALA A 311 -10.10 -11.53 -24.16
N GLU A 312 -10.54 -12.79 -24.28
CA GLU A 312 -11.55 -13.37 -23.41
C GLU A 312 -11.00 -13.69 -22.03
N ILE A 313 -11.66 -13.21 -20.98
CA ILE A 313 -11.24 -13.40 -19.58
C ILE A 313 -12.22 -14.25 -18.76
N GLY A 314 -13.36 -14.63 -19.34
CA GLY A 314 -14.43 -15.41 -18.65
C GLY A 314 -13.98 -16.78 -18.16
N GLY A 315 -12.98 -17.39 -18.80
CA GLY A 315 -12.45 -18.71 -18.46
C GLY A 315 -11.59 -18.80 -17.20
N PHE A 316 -11.14 -17.68 -16.66
CA PHE A 316 -10.34 -17.66 -15.44
C PHE A 316 -11.23 -17.75 -14.20
N GLU A 317 -10.74 -18.40 -13.13
CA GLU A 317 -11.41 -18.45 -11.85
C GLU A 317 -11.50 -17.06 -11.22
N GLN A 318 -10.36 -16.37 -11.16
CA GLN A 318 -10.26 -15.01 -10.66
C GLN A 318 -9.44 -14.13 -11.61
N VAL A 319 -9.85 -12.88 -11.73
CA VAL A 319 -9.11 -11.82 -12.44
C VAL A 319 -9.02 -10.63 -11.53
N ARG A 320 -7.82 -10.07 -11.39
CA ARG A 320 -7.55 -8.96 -10.47
C ARG A 320 -6.64 -7.93 -11.13
N LEU A 321 -7.02 -6.66 -11.03
CA LEU A 321 -6.12 -5.54 -11.28
C LEU A 321 -5.24 -5.31 -10.04
N SER A 322 -4.04 -4.83 -10.26
CA SER A 322 -3.12 -4.45 -9.19
C SER A 322 -2.11 -3.43 -9.70
N GLU A 323 -1.46 -2.74 -8.77
CA GLU A 323 -0.32 -1.87 -9.02
C GLU A 323 -0.58 -0.94 -10.23
N PRO A 324 -1.52 0.01 -10.12
CA PRO A 324 -1.83 0.90 -11.22
C PRO A 324 -0.61 1.76 -11.54
N LEU A 325 -0.27 1.81 -12.81
CA LEU A 325 0.69 2.71 -13.41
C LEU A 325 -0.10 3.85 -14.07
N GLN A 326 0.54 4.89 -14.57
CA GLN A 326 -0.18 6.04 -15.13
C GLN A 326 -1.19 5.66 -16.22
N ALA A 327 -0.74 4.96 -17.27
CA ALA A 327 -1.56 4.57 -18.42
C ALA A 327 -1.90 3.07 -18.43
N TYR A 328 -1.35 2.28 -17.53
CA TYR A 328 -1.47 0.84 -17.50
C TYR A 328 -1.82 0.33 -16.10
N ALA A 329 -2.30 -0.91 -16.03
CA ALA A 329 -2.42 -1.67 -14.78
C ALA A 329 -1.93 -3.09 -14.98
N ASN A 330 -1.33 -3.67 -13.93
CA ASN A 330 -1.02 -5.09 -13.92
C ASN A 330 -2.31 -5.90 -13.75
N VAL A 331 -2.45 -6.97 -14.53
CA VAL A 331 -3.57 -7.92 -14.45
C VAL A 331 -3.03 -9.30 -14.08
N TYR A 332 -3.63 -9.89 -13.08
CA TYR A 332 -3.36 -11.25 -12.62
C TYR A 332 -4.57 -12.12 -12.95
N PHE A 333 -4.34 -13.20 -13.67
CA PHE A 333 -5.34 -14.20 -14.03
C PHE A 333 -5.02 -15.50 -13.30
N TYR A 334 -5.98 -16.02 -12.56
CA TYR A 334 -5.86 -17.29 -11.84
C TYR A 334 -6.72 -18.34 -12.51
N GLY A 335 -6.09 -19.41 -12.97
CA GLY A 335 -6.78 -20.57 -13.55
C GLY A 335 -7.37 -21.48 -12.48
N THR A 336 -8.34 -22.30 -12.85
CA THR A 336 -8.94 -23.31 -11.95
C THR A 336 -7.98 -24.40 -11.50
N ASP A 337 -6.84 -24.52 -12.17
CA ASP A 337 -5.73 -25.42 -11.84
C ASP A 337 -4.66 -24.78 -10.94
N GLY A 338 -4.91 -23.54 -10.50
CA GLY A 338 -3.99 -22.75 -9.69
C GLY A 338 -2.87 -22.07 -10.47
N THR A 339 -2.89 -22.12 -11.80
CA THR A 339 -1.93 -21.38 -12.62
C THR A 339 -2.17 -19.88 -12.52
N GLU A 340 -1.10 -19.09 -12.41
CA GLU A 340 -1.12 -17.64 -12.50
C GLU A 340 -0.49 -17.18 -13.81
N THR A 341 -1.21 -16.35 -14.56
CA THR A 341 -0.69 -15.64 -15.73
C THR A 341 -0.89 -14.15 -15.56
N ARG A 342 -0.10 -13.36 -16.27
CA ARG A 342 -0.10 -11.89 -16.12
C ARG A 342 -0.24 -11.20 -17.48
N ALA A 343 -0.80 -10.00 -17.42
CA ALA A 343 -0.82 -9.07 -18.54
C ALA A 343 -0.67 -7.63 -18.05
N LEU A 344 -0.30 -6.75 -18.95
CA LEU A 344 -0.53 -5.32 -18.81
C LEU A 344 -1.84 -4.97 -19.49
N LEU A 345 -2.66 -4.14 -18.85
CA LEU A 345 -3.90 -3.59 -19.39
C LEU A 345 -3.69 -2.12 -19.70
N SER A 346 -3.93 -1.71 -20.93
CA SER A 346 -4.06 -0.30 -21.25
C SER A 346 -5.37 0.24 -20.67
N LEU A 347 -5.27 1.22 -19.78
CA LEU A 347 -6.43 1.87 -19.16
C LEU A 347 -7.15 2.82 -20.14
N GLU A 348 -6.51 3.19 -21.24
CA GLU A 348 -7.09 4.04 -22.27
C GLU A 348 -7.91 3.24 -23.30
N SER A 349 -7.38 2.09 -23.77
CA SER A 349 -7.98 1.32 -24.86
C SER A 349 -8.72 0.07 -24.43
N GLY A 350 -8.44 -0.47 -23.22
CA GLY A 350 -8.91 -1.78 -22.78
C GLY A 350 -8.09 -2.94 -23.38
N GLU A 351 -6.98 -2.67 -24.03
CA GLU A 351 -6.13 -3.70 -24.63
C GLU A 351 -5.28 -4.42 -23.59
N LEU A 352 -5.31 -5.74 -23.63
CA LEU A 352 -4.50 -6.62 -22.78
C LEU A 352 -3.27 -7.10 -23.55
N PHE A 353 -2.12 -6.94 -22.94
CA PHE A 353 -0.82 -7.36 -23.45
C PHE A 353 -0.28 -8.46 -22.52
N PRO A 354 -0.25 -9.74 -22.96
CA PRO A 354 0.31 -10.82 -22.15
C PRO A 354 1.74 -10.52 -21.71
N LEU A 355 2.04 -10.69 -20.43
CA LEU A 355 3.37 -10.42 -19.87
C LEU A 355 4.08 -11.75 -19.60
N THR A 356 5.04 -12.09 -20.48
CA THR A 356 5.81 -13.33 -20.42
C THR A 356 7.30 -13.12 -20.12
N LEU A 357 7.71 -11.86 -19.95
CA LEU A 357 9.07 -11.55 -19.54
C LEU A 357 9.34 -12.07 -18.13
N GLU A 358 10.48 -12.69 -17.92
CA GLU A 358 10.91 -13.22 -16.63
C GLU A 358 12.13 -12.46 -16.12
N MET A 359 12.22 -12.32 -14.79
CA MET A 359 13.40 -11.83 -14.09
C MET A 359 14.33 -13.02 -13.74
N ASP A 360 15.61 -12.74 -13.60
CA ASP A 360 16.56 -13.68 -13.04
C ASP A 360 16.28 -13.85 -11.53
N ALA A 361 15.86 -15.04 -11.14
CA ALA A 361 15.43 -15.34 -9.77
C ALA A 361 15.83 -16.76 -9.38
N PRO A 362 16.00 -17.05 -8.06
CA PRO A 362 16.25 -18.38 -7.55
C PRO A 362 15.23 -19.42 -8.03
N ASP A 363 15.65 -20.69 -8.11
CA ASP A 363 14.80 -21.77 -8.67
C ASP A 363 13.55 -22.06 -7.83
N ASP A 364 13.58 -21.75 -6.55
CA ASP A 364 12.47 -21.91 -5.60
C ASP A 364 11.43 -20.76 -5.67
N VAL A 365 11.68 -19.73 -6.48
CA VAL A 365 10.67 -18.67 -6.72
C VAL A 365 9.62 -19.19 -7.70
N PRO A 366 8.36 -19.33 -7.26
CA PRO A 366 7.33 -19.98 -8.06
C PRO A 366 6.89 -19.14 -9.26
N ASN A 367 7.04 -17.82 -9.18
CA ASN A 367 6.65 -16.89 -10.24
C ASN A 367 7.82 -15.94 -10.53
N LYS A 368 8.42 -16.10 -11.68
CA LYS A 368 9.56 -15.31 -12.16
C LYS A 368 9.16 -14.15 -13.08
N ALA A 369 7.87 -13.89 -13.28
CA ALA A 369 7.45 -12.79 -14.11
C ALA A 369 7.99 -11.45 -13.58
N ILE A 370 8.43 -10.57 -14.49
CA ILE A 370 8.98 -9.27 -14.09
C ILE A 370 8.00 -8.50 -13.22
N LYS A 371 8.52 -7.72 -12.28
CA LYS A 371 7.75 -6.77 -11.50
C LYS A 371 7.99 -5.37 -12.05
N ILE A 372 6.92 -4.62 -12.28
CA ILE A 372 6.97 -3.22 -12.68
C ILE A 372 6.68 -2.37 -11.44
N PHE A 373 7.59 -1.48 -11.08
CA PHE A 373 7.50 -0.65 -9.86
C PHE A 373 6.90 0.71 -10.13
N ALA A 374 7.27 1.32 -11.27
CA ALA A 374 6.83 2.64 -11.63
C ALA A 374 6.85 2.83 -13.15
N GLN A 375 6.11 3.80 -13.62
CA GLN A 375 6.27 4.37 -14.96
C GLN A 375 7.12 5.64 -14.81
N ALA A 376 8.38 5.56 -15.24
CA ALA A 376 9.35 6.64 -15.09
C ALA A 376 9.03 7.84 -16.00
N ASP A 377 8.53 7.56 -17.19
CA ASP A 377 8.00 8.50 -18.16
C ASP A 377 7.00 7.78 -19.08
N GLU A 378 6.41 8.49 -20.04
CA GLU A 378 5.42 7.92 -20.98
C GLU A 378 5.94 6.72 -21.79
N ASN A 379 7.26 6.55 -21.90
CA ASN A 379 7.91 5.55 -22.75
C ASN A 379 8.71 4.50 -21.98
N THR A 380 8.81 4.60 -20.64
CA THR A 380 9.77 3.79 -19.88
C THR A 380 9.18 3.33 -18.53
N PHE A 381 9.31 2.04 -18.27
CA PHE A 381 9.04 1.45 -16.96
C PHE A 381 10.30 1.24 -16.12
N LEU A 382 10.21 1.42 -14.81
CA LEU A 382 11.15 0.86 -13.85
C LEU A 382 10.71 -0.55 -13.49
N THR A 383 11.55 -1.55 -13.74
CA THR A 383 11.23 -2.97 -13.54
C THR A 383 12.28 -3.69 -12.70
N ALA A 384 11.93 -4.86 -12.15
CA ALA A 384 12.91 -5.84 -11.71
C ALA A 384 13.36 -6.69 -12.90
N GLN A 385 14.67 -6.70 -13.17
CA GLN A 385 15.28 -7.72 -14.05
C GLN A 385 15.86 -8.90 -13.26
N GLY A 386 15.96 -8.80 -11.93
CA GLY A 386 16.44 -9.88 -11.07
C GLY A 386 15.92 -9.74 -9.64
N LEU A 387 15.92 -10.87 -8.95
CA LEU A 387 15.50 -11.01 -7.56
C LEU A 387 16.47 -11.94 -6.84
N SER A 388 16.83 -11.57 -5.62
CA SER A 388 17.57 -12.42 -4.69
C SER A 388 17.01 -12.27 -3.29
N TYR A 389 17.30 -13.23 -2.41
CA TYR A 389 16.93 -13.14 -1.00
C TYR A 389 18.18 -12.90 -0.15
N SER A 390 18.00 -12.13 0.91
CA SER A 390 18.95 -12.05 2.02
C SER A 390 18.22 -12.42 3.31
N GLU A 391 18.93 -12.96 4.28
CA GLU A 391 18.37 -13.21 5.59
C GLU A 391 18.55 -11.99 6.49
N VAL A 392 17.46 -11.59 7.12
CA VAL A 392 17.44 -10.54 8.15
C VAL A 392 17.34 -11.21 9.51
N ASN A 393 18.33 -10.99 10.36
CA ASN A 393 18.32 -11.47 11.72
C ASN A 393 17.61 -10.49 12.64
N LEU A 394 16.38 -10.82 13.01
CA LEU A 394 15.58 -10.05 13.96
C LEU A 394 15.82 -10.50 15.42
N SER A 395 16.64 -11.53 15.63
CA SER A 395 16.97 -12.09 16.96
C SER A 395 18.02 -11.29 17.71
N ALA A 396 18.73 -10.36 17.07
CA ALA A 396 19.91 -9.74 17.65
C ALA A 396 19.67 -9.26 19.11
N GLY A 397 20.23 -9.99 20.07
CA GLY A 397 20.13 -9.72 21.51
C GLY A 397 19.02 -10.48 22.26
N THR A 398 18.35 -11.46 21.67
CA THR A 398 17.43 -12.39 22.34
C THR A 398 17.92 -13.82 22.24
N ASP A 399 17.49 -14.72 23.13
CA ASP A 399 17.80 -16.15 23.08
C ASP A 399 17.00 -16.91 22.00
N GLU A 400 16.03 -16.24 21.36
CA GLU A 400 15.23 -16.81 20.28
C GLU A 400 15.80 -16.37 18.94
N GLU A 401 16.24 -17.32 18.14
CA GLU A 401 16.67 -17.09 16.75
C GLU A 401 15.45 -16.79 15.88
N ARG A 402 15.40 -15.61 15.27
CA ARG A 402 14.34 -15.16 14.39
C ARG A 402 14.92 -14.59 13.12
N PHE A 403 14.85 -15.37 12.05
CA PHE A 403 15.28 -14.96 10.73
C PHE A 403 14.07 -14.69 9.82
N MET A 404 14.19 -13.70 8.99
CA MET A 404 13.17 -13.35 7.99
C MET A 404 13.84 -13.15 6.64
N PRO A 405 13.29 -13.71 5.54
CA PRO A 405 13.80 -13.42 4.22
C PRO A 405 13.48 -11.96 3.85
N SER A 406 14.46 -11.25 3.32
CA SER A 406 14.31 -9.93 2.72
C SER A 406 14.58 -10.01 1.24
N THR A 407 13.63 -9.54 0.45
CA THR A 407 13.72 -9.51 -1.00
C THR A 407 14.60 -8.36 -1.47
N GLN A 408 15.56 -8.67 -2.34
CA GLN A 408 16.45 -7.71 -2.99
C GLN A 408 16.19 -7.73 -4.49
N TYR A 409 15.82 -6.60 -5.07
CA TYR A 409 15.61 -6.47 -6.51
C TYR A 409 16.84 -5.91 -7.21
N THR A 410 17.11 -6.41 -8.42
CA THR A 410 17.99 -5.75 -9.39
C THR A 410 17.14 -5.00 -10.38
N PHE A 411 17.23 -3.68 -10.36
CA PHE A 411 16.39 -2.82 -11.18
C PHE A 411 16.94 -2.66 -12.59
N ALA A 412 16.03 -2.41 -13.53
CA ALA A 412 16.31 -2.00 -14.90
C ALA A 412 15.24 -1.04 -15.41
N MET A 413 15.62 -0.20 -16.35
CA MET A 413 14.67 0.53 -17.19
C MET A 413 14.28 -0.36 -18.37
N LEU A 414 13.00 -0.45 -18.69
CA LEU A 414 12.48 -1.21 -19.81
C LEU A 414 11.57 -0.30 -20.65
N PRO A 415 11.84 -0.11 -21.98
CA PRO A 415 10.92 0.63 -22.81
C PRO A 415 9.51 0.04 -22.77
N VAL A 416 8.49 0.89 -22.66
CA VAL A 416 7.07 0.45 -22.62
C VAL A 416 6.77 -0.45 -23.83
N GLN A 417 7.15 -0.02 -25.05
CA GLN A 417 6.93 -0.83 -26.25
C GLN A 417 7.61 -2.20 -26.19
N SER A 418 8.83 -2.27 -25.68
CA SER A 418 9.55 -3.56 -25.51
C SER A 418 8.85 -4.46 -24.50
N CYS A 419 8.31 -3.89 -23.42
CA CYS A 419 7.51 -4.62 -22.45
C CYS A 419 6.24 -5.18 -23.09
N LEU A 420 5.47 -4.38 -23.83
CA LEU A 420 4.25 -4.81 -24.52
C LEU A 420 4.51 -5.89 -25.59
N GLU A 421 5.67 -5.88 -26.21
CA GLU A 421 6.10 -6.88 -27.20
C GLU A 421 6.85 -8.08 -26.59
N ASN A 422 6.99 -8.14 -25.27
CA ASN A 422 7.77 -9.13 -24.54
C ASN A 422 9.22 -9.25 -25.01
N LYS A 423 9.85 -8.14 -25.32
CA LYS A 423 11.27 -8.04 -25.67
C LYS A 423 12.11 -7.66 -24.45
N ALA A 424 13.07 -8.49 -24.08
CA ALA A 424 13.95 -8.29 -22.93
C ALA A 424 15.02 -7.21 -23.17
N GLU A 425 14.61 -6.00 -23.58
CA GLU A 425 15.52 -4.87 -23.86
C GLU A 425 15.81 -4.08 -22.57
N PHE A 426 16.21 -4.78 -21.53
CA PHE A 426 16.52 -4.20 -20.24
C PHE A 426 17.76 -3.30 -20.31
N GLN A 427 17.62 -2.09 -19.81
CA GLN A 427 18.71 -1.17 -19.57
C GLN A 427 19.05 -1.23 -18.07
N THR A 428 20.09 -2.01 -17.74
CA THR A 428 20.46 -2.31 -16.35
C THR A 428 20.80 -1.03 -15.59
N ILE A 429 20.26 -0.92 -14.37
CA ILE A 429 20.58 0.12 -13.40
C ILE A 429 21.84 -0.31 -12.64
N ARG A 430 22.87 0.54 -12.67
CA ARG A 430 24.13 0.25 -11.99
C ARG A 430 24.03 0.62 -10.51
N ARG A 431 24.18 -0.37 -9.64
CA ARG A 431 24.28 -0.14 -8.20
C ARG A 431 25.64 0.46 -7.87
N ILE A 432 25.63 1.63 -7.24
CA ILE A 432 26.80 2.32 -6.71
C ILE A 432 26.79 2.12 -5.20
N SER A 433 27.84 1.50 -4.69
CA SER A 433 28.03 1.21 -3.26
C SER A 433 28.74 2.36 -2.57
#